data_bfc06c8ffc0bfa785dc9f9b7db69a3e3
#
_entry.id   bfc06c8ffc0bfa785dc9f9b7db69a3e3
#
_cell.length_a   1.000
_cell.length_b   1.000
_cell.length_c   1.000
_cell.angle_alpha   90.00
_cell.angle_beta   90.00
_cell.angle_gamma   90.00
#
_symmetry.space_group_name_H-M   'P 1'
#
loop_
_entity.id
_entity.type
_entity.pdbx_description
1 polymer ?
#
loop_
_entity_poly.entity_id
_entity_poly.type
_entity_poly.pdbx_seq_one_letter_code
_entity_poly.pdbx_strand_id
1 'polypeptide(L)'
;MTDSEPVVEVNDLVRRFGDTTAVDGLSFRVRRGELLALLGPNGAGKSTTLQTLEGFARPDSGTVRVLGLDPWTQSAALRPRMGVMLQAGGAHGAARAGEMLELIAACSADPLDTGWLLATLGLTDAVRTPVRRLSGGQVQRLGLAMALVGRPEVLVLDEPTAGMDPQARRLVWDLIRAAKADGVTVLLTTHLLDEAELLADRVLIVDHGRAVAYGTPGELTAGEGEKLRFRAAPGLDLGPLRQALPESFTVTEPASGSYLITGQISPATAATVTSFCARLGVMPSGLDTGGQSLEELYLELTGRQVR
;
A
#
# COMPACT_ATOMS: atom_id res chain seq x y z
N MET A 1 -8.06 -5.40 -25.83
CA MET A 1 -7.55 -4.55 -24.75
C MET A 1 -6.08 -4.30 -25.07
N THR A 2 -5.74 -3.11 -25.57
CA THR A 2 -4.36 -2.71 -25.87
C THR A 2 -3.61 -2.69 -24.56
N ASP A 3 -2.58 -3.53 -24.45
CA ASP A 3 -1.62 -3.55 -23.35
C ASP A 3 -0.97 -2.17 -23.31
N SER A 4 -1.46 -1.30 -22.42
CA SER A 4 -0.95 0.06 -22.32
C SER A 4 0.49 0.00 -21.84
N GLU A 5 1.38 0.66 -22.59
CA GLU A 5 2.81 0.74 -22.29
C GLU A 5 3.05 1.09 -20.81
N PRO A 6 3.91 0.34 -20.09
CA PRO A 6 4.13 0.57 -18.68
C PRO A 6 4.80 1.94 -18.44
N VAL A 7 4.32 2.66 -17.44
CA VAL A 7 4.87 3.96 -17.03
C VAL A 7 6.08 3.78 -16.13
N VAL A 8 6.10 2.72 -15.32
CA VAL A 8 7.26 2.33 -14.52
C VAL A 8 7.64 0.91 -14.88
N GLU A 9 8.90 0.69 -15.18
CA GLU A 9 9.51 -0.62 -15.43
C GLU A 9 10.75 -0.79 -14.57
N VAL A 10 10.78 -1.87 -13.82
CA VAL A 10 11.94 -2.31 -13.04
C VAL A 10 12.25 -3.73 -13.47
N ASN A 11 13.47 -3.98 -13.94
CA ASN A 11 13.91 -5.30 -14.36
C ASN A 11 15.22 -5.65 -13.66
N ASP A 12 15.20 -6.74 -12.88
CA ASP A 12 16.32 -7.33 -12.14
C ASP A 12 17.14 -6.31 -11.33
N LEU A 13 16.45 -5.37 -10.70
CA LEU A 13 17.05 -4.32 -9.90
C LEU A 13 17.85 -4.90 -8.75
N VAL A 14 19.14 -4.56 -8.69
CA VAL A 14 20.00 -4.84 -7.54
C VAL A 14 20.56 -3.55 -6.99
N ARG A 15 20.51 -3.40 -5.66
CA ARG A 15 21.13 -2.28 -4.96
C ARG A 15 21.81 -2.75 -3.68
N ARG A 16 23.07 -2.36 -3.50
CA ARG A 16 23.92 -2.76 -2.38
C ARG A 16 24.45 -1.54 -1.63
N PHE A 17 24.66 -1.72 -0.33
CA PHE A 17 25.31 -0.76 0.55
C PHE A 17 26.41 -1.53 1.34
N GLY A 18 27.65 -1.38 0.92
CA GLY A 18 28.75 -2.22 1.43
C GLY A 18 28.44 -3.70 1.21
N ASP A 19 28.45 -4.50 2.27
CA ASP A 19 28.16 -5.94 2.23
C ASP A 19 26.65 -6.28 2.25
N THR A 20 25.79 -5.27 2.43
CA THR A 20 24.33 -5.49 2.51
C THR A 20 23.68 -5.30 1.15
N THR A 21 22.99 -6.33 0.64
CA THR A 21 22.14 -6.22 -0.53
C THR A 21 20.74 -5.80 -0.09
N ALA A 22 20.39 -4.53 -0.36
CA ALA A 22 19.11 -3.96 0.05
C ALA A 22 17.97 -4.31 -0.94
N VAL A 23 18.29 -4.44 -2.23
CA VAL A 23 17.37 -4.91 -3.28
C VAL A 23 18.12 -5.96 -4.10
N ASP A 24 17.49 -7.11 -4.34
CA ASP A 24 18.14 -8.30 -4.91
C ASP A 24 17.28 -8.92 -6.02
N GLY A 25 17.43 -8.41 -7.24
CA GLY A 25 16.78 -8.92 -8.43
C GLY A 25 15.28 -8.59 -8.52
N LEU A 26 14.87 -7.40 -7.99
CA LEU A 26 13.48 -6.98 -7.99
C LEU A 26 13.02 -6.61 -9.41
N SER A 27 11.89 -7.19 -9.84
CA SER A 27 11.27 -6.89 -11.14
C SER A 27 9.76 -6.66 -10.98
N PHE A 28 9.27 -5.56 -11.53
CA PHE A 28 7.83 -5.24 -11.58
C PHE A 28 7.54 -4.14 -12.61
N ARG A 29 6.26 -3.97 -12.93
CA ARG A 29 5.77 -2.94 -13.86
C ARG A 29 4.55 -2.25 -13.29
N VAL A 30 4.37 -0.95 -13.62
CA VAL A 30 3.17 -0.18 -13.27
C VAL A 30 2.63 0.46 -14.55
N ARG A 31 1.35 0.24 -14.81
CA ARG A 31 0.67 0.81 -15.97
C ARG A 31 0.25 2.25 -15.70
N ARG A 32 -0.07 2.99 -16.77
CA ARG A 32 -0.58 4.37 -16.63
C ARG A 32 -1.90 4.40 -15.85
N GLY A 33 -1.99 5.29 -14.85
CA GLY A 33 -3.15 5.44 -13.99
C GLY A 33 -3.35 4.30 -12.98
N GLU A 34 -2.39 3.37 -12.87
CA GLU A 34 -2.41 2.29 -11.89
C GLU A 34 -1.80 2.76 -10.56
N LEU A 35 -2.34 2.28 -9.44
CA LEU A 35 -1.74 2.45 -8.12
C LEU A 35 -1.11 1.12 -7.69
N LEU A 36 0.23 1.14 -7.53
CA LEU A 36 0.99 0.04 -6.96
C LEU A 36 1.35 0.32 -5.50
N ALA A 37 0.96 -0.56 -4.60
CA ALA A 37 1.41 -0.53 -3.21
C ALA A 37 2.58 -1.51 -3.00
N LEU A 38 3.71 -1.01 -2.50
CA LEU A 38 4.85 -1.82 -2.06
C LEU A 38 4.71 -2.10 -0.56
N LEU A 39 4.45 -3.35 -0.23
CA LEU A 39 4.38 -3.84 1.15
C LEU A 39 5.66 -4.57 1.54
N GLY A 40 5.99 -4.57 2.81
CA GLY A 40 7.12 -5.34 3.33
C GLY A 40 7.55 -4.84 4.71
N PRO A 41 8.31 -5.63 5.46
CA PRO A 41 8.84 -5.22 6.75
C PRO A 41 9.86 -4.08 6.61
N ASN A 42 10.22 -3.47 7.75
CA ASN A 42 11.31 -2.50 7.78
C ASN A 42 12.62 -3.17 7.35
N GLY A 43 13.35 -2.51 6.46
CA GLY A 43 14.57 -3.06 5.88
C GLY A 43 14.37 -4.00 4.70
N ALA A 44 13.14 -4.22 4.22
CA ALA A 44 12.87 -5.08 3.06
C ALA A 44 13.33 -4.50 1.71
N GLY A 45 13.79 -3.25 1.66
CA GLY A 45 14.26 -2.61 0.43
C GLY A 45 13.26 -1.64 -0.22
N LYS A 46 12.09 -1.38 0.40
CA LYS A 46 11.04 -0.50 -0.15
C LYS A 46 11.54 0.91 -0.47
N SER A 47 12.02 1.64 0.54
CA SER A 47 12.54 3.02 0.35
C SER A 47 13.75 3.06 -0.58
N THR A 48 14.61 2.03 -0.58
CA THR A 48 15.73 1.90 -1.53
C THR A 48 15.23 1.75 -2.96
N THR A 49 14.16 0.98 -3.17
CA THR A 49 13.51 0.85 -4.48
C THR A 49 12.93 2.20 -4.92
N LEU A 50 12.20 2.92 -4.06
CA LEU A 50 11.67 4.25 -4.38
C LEU A 50 12.80 5.23 -4.70
N GLN A 51 13.87 5.30 -3.89
CA GLN A 51 15.03 6.17 -4.15
C GLN A 51 15.67 5.91 -5.52
N THR A 52 15.62 4.67 -6.00
CA THR A 52 16.14 4.33 -7.34
C THR A 52 15.20 4.84 -8.43
N LEU A 53 13.87 4.74 -8.24
CA LEU A 53 12.86 5.29 -9.13
C LEU A 53 12.89 6.81 -9.20
N GLU A 54 13.20 7.46 -8.08
CA GLU A 54 13.32 8.93 -7.94
C GLU A 54 14.62 9.48 -8.52
N GLY A 55 15.57 8.60 -8.87
CA GLY A 55 16.89 8.99 -9.36
C GLY A 55 17.83 9.51 -8.26
N PHE A 56 17.56 9.20 -6.99
CA PHE A 56 18.47 9.51 -5.86
C PHE A 56 19.51 8.42 -5.64
N ALA A 57 19.25 7.20 -6.09
CA ALA A 57 20.18 6.10 -6.02
C ALA A 57 20.38 5.46 -7.40
N ARG A 58 21.63 5.18 -7.76
CA ARG A 58 21.95 4.46 -8.99
C ARG A 58 21.82 2.95 -8.72
N PRO A 59 21.18 2.15 -9.60
CA PRO A 59 21.23 0.69 -9.47
C PRO A 59 22.66 0.16 -9.64
N ASP A 60 23.01 -0.90 -8.89
CA ASP A 60 24.27 -1.62 -9.08
C ASP A 60 24.18 -2.56 -10.28
N SER A 61 22.99 -3.15 -10.52
CA SER A 61 22.66 -3.87 -11.75
C SER A 61 21.15 -3.82 -12.01
N GLY A 62 20.72 -4.31 -13.17
CA GLY A 62 19.35 -4.22 -13.64
C GLY A 62 19.04 -2.89 -14.32
N THR A 63 17.77 -2.67 -14.66
CA THR A 63 17.31 -1.46 -15.33
C THR A 63 16.07 -0.90 -14.69
N VAL A 64 15.99 0.44 -14.64
CA VAL A 64 14.82 1.18 -14.16
C VAL A 64 14.42 2.20 -15.20
N ARG A 65 13.15 2.26 -15.53
CA ARG A 65 12.54 3.25 -16.41
C ARG A 65 11.30 3.85 -15.77
N VAL A 66 11.18 5.17 -15.82
CA VAL A 66 9.99 5.92 -15.41
C VAL A 66 9.62 6.84 -16.55
N LEU A 67 8.39 6.73 -17.07
CA LEU A 67 7.95 7.43 -18.28
C LEU A 67 8.89 7.21 -19.48
N GLY A 68 9.48 6.00 -19.59
CA GLY A 68 10.47 5.64 -20.60
C GLY A 68 11.88 6.20 -20.37
N LEU A 69 12.08 7.04 -19.34
CA LEU A 69 13.34 7.70 -19.01
C LEU A 69 14.12 6.92 -17.94
N ASP A 70 15.43 6.99 -18.00
CA ASP A 70 16.31 6.50 -16.93
C ASP A 70 16.38 7.56 -15.80
N PRO A 71 15.90 7.24 -14.57
CA PRO A 71 15.82 8.25 -13.50
C PRO A 71 17.18 8.82 -13.08
N TRP A 72 18.26 8.04 -13.17
CA TRP A 72 19.59 8.48 -12.81
C TRP A 72 20.21 9.40 -13.84
N THR A 73 20.18 9.01 -15.12
CA THR A 73 20.88 9.74 -16.20
C THR A 73 20.03 10.83 -16.85
N GLN A 74 18.69 10.71 -16.78
CA GLN A 74 17.73 11.61 -17.42
C GLN A 74 16.84 12.33 -16.39
N SER A 75 17.33 12.50 -15.16
CA SER A 75 16.59 13.09 -14.04
C SER A 75 16.04 14.50 -14.33
N ALA A 76 16.76 15.32 -15.11
CA ALA A 76 16.31 16.66 -15.44
C ALA A 76 15.02 16.67 -16.28
N ALA A 77 14.83 15.70 -17.17
CA ALA A 77 13.60 15.53 -17.96
C ALA A 77 12.47 14.87 -17.17
N LEU A 78 12.82 14.05 -16.17
CA LEU A 78 11.86 13.29 -15.39
C LEU A 78 11.25 14.12 -14.24
N ARG A 79 12.06 14.88 -13.51
CA ARG A 79 11.63 15.62 -12.30
C ARG A 79 10.40 16.52 -12.50
N PRO A 80 10.23 17.27 -13.58
CA PRO A 80 9.03 18.10 -13.78
C PRO A 80 7.73 17.27 -13.92
N ARG A 81 7.85 15.98 -14.20
CA ARG A 81 6.73 15.07 -14.45
C ARG A 81 6.46 14.11 -13.28
N MET A 82 7.29 14.18 -12.23
CA MET A 82 7.22 13.30 -11.06
C MET A 82 6.99 14.10 -9.78
N GLY A 83 6.01 13.70 -8.99
CA GLY A 83 5.82 14.15 -7.62
C GLY A 83 6.42 13.15 -6.65
N VAL A 84 7.19 13.63 -5.69
CA VAL A 84 7.86 12.76 -4.70
C VAL A 84 7.54 13.24 -3.30
N MET A 85 7.06 12.33 -2.47
CA MET A 85 6.88 12.54 -1.04
C MET A 85 7.85 11.65 -0.27
N LEU A 86 8.88 12.26 0.30
CA LEU A 86 9.88 11.57 1.11
C LEU A 86 9.37 11.29 2.52
N GLN A 87 9.77 10.17 3.11
CA GLN A 87 9.40 9.75 4.47
C GLN A 87 9.67 10.84 5.54
N ALA A 88 10.74 11.62 5.40
CA ALA A 88 11.07 12.73 6.30
C ALA A 88 10.44 14.08 5.89
N GLY A 89 9.49 14.10 4.95
CA GLY A 89 8.76 15.29 4.50
C GLY A 89 9.52 16.21 3.54
N GLY A 90 10.84 16.18 3.47
CA GLY A 90 11.67 16.95 2.50
C GLY A 90 11.62 18.48 2.61
N ALA A 91 10.81 19.05 3.50
CA ALA A 91 10.64 20.49 3.66
C ALA A 91 11.69 21.09 4.61
N HIS A 92 12.17 22.31 4.28
CA HIS A 92 13.13 23.00 5.12
C HIS A 92 12.48 23.49 6.44
N GLY A 93 13.01 23.04 7.57
CA GLY A 93 12.39 23.25 8.90
C GLY A 93 12.17 24.70 9.32
N ALA A 94 12.97 25.66 8.83
CA ALA A 94 12.85 27.06 9.18
C ALA A 94 11.84 27.83 8.28
N ALA A 95 11.54 27.33 7.09
CA ALA A 95 10.56 27.93 6.19
C ALA A 95 9.13 27.70 6.71
N ARG A 96 8.19 28.57 6.34
CA ARG A 96 6.78 28.37 6.63
C ARG A 96 6.14 27.38 5.67
N ALA A 97 5.08 26.71 6.09
CA ALA A 97 4.41 25.71 5.27
C ALA A 97 3.94 26.26 3.91
N GLY A 98 3.32 27.45 3.90
CA GLY A 98 2.89 28.11 2.67
C GLY A 98 4.08 28.49 1.77
N GLU A 99 5.15 29.05 2.34
CA GLU A 99 6.36 29.42 1.59
C GLU A 99 7.01 28.20 0.91
N MET A 100 7.03 27.07 1.59
CA MET A 100 7.56 25.81 1.01
C MET A 100 6.70 25.35 -0.17
N LEU A 101 5.38 25.36 -0.04
CA LEU A 101 4.50 24.94 -1.12
C LEU A 101 4.58 25.91 -2.32
N GLU A 102 4.60 27.20 -2.07
CA GLU A 102 4.77 28.23 -3.10
C GLU A 102 6.11 28.08 -3.84
N LEU A 103 7.20 27.78 -3.12
CA LEU A 103 8.50 27.54 -3.71
C LEU A 103 8.48 26.36 -4.70
N ILE A 104 7.86 25.24 -4.31
CA ILE A 104 7.74 24.07 -5.20
C ILE A 104 6.80 24.40 -6.38
N ALA A 105 5.69 25.09 -6.13
CA ALA A 105 4.79 25.55 -7.19
C ALA A 105 5.50 26.41 -8.23
N ALA A 106 6.36 27.32 -7.79
CA ALA A 106 7.15 28.18 -8.68
C ALA A 106 8.16 27.42 -9.57
N CYS A 107 8.49 26.16 -9.22
CA CYS A 107 9.32 25.28 -10.07
C CYS A 107 8.51 24.55 -11.16
N SER A 108 7.19 24.70 -11.19
CA SER A 108 6.28 24.00 -12.11
C SER A 108 5.72 24.98 -13.15
N ALA A 109 5.51 24.52 -14.38
CA ALA A 109 4.99 25.37 -15.46
C ALA A 109 3.48 25.68 -15.29
N ASP A 110 2.71 24.71 -14.73
CA ASP A 110 1.26 24.80 -14.50
C ASP A 110 0.92 24.18 -13.14
N PRO A 111 1.24 24.86 -12.02
CA PRO A 111 0.99 24.31 -10.69
C PRO A 111 -0.49 24.31 -10.34
N LEU A 112 -0.88 23.40 -9.43
CA LEU A 112 -2.16 23.47 -8.75
C LEU A 112 -2.21 24.72 -7.85
N ASP A 113 -3.40 25.23 -7.59
CA ASP A 113 -3.59 26.34 -6.64
C ASP A 113 -3.14 25.93 -5.24
N THR A 114 -2.15 26.64 -4.71
CA THR A 114 -1.53 26.34 -3.41
C THR A 114 -2.50 26.54 -2.25
N GLY A 115 -3.39 27.54 -2.36
CA GLY A 115 -4.42 27.81 -1.36
C GLY A 115 -5.46 26.68 -1.31
N TRP A 116 -5.88 26.20 -2.47
CA TRP A 116 -6.77 25.06 -2.57
C TRP A 116 -6.15 23.79 -1.98
N LEU A 117 -4.89 23.49 -2.28
CA LEU A 117 -4.18 22.32 -1.72
C LEU A 117 -4.08 22.41 -0.20
N LEU A 118 -3.70 23.57 0.34
CA LEU A 118 -3.59 23.77 1.78
C LEU A 118 -4.94 23.64 2.48
N ALA A 119 -6.01 24.15 1.88
CA ALA A 119 -7.36 24.03 2.40
C ALA A 119 -7.84 22.58 2.36
N THR A 120 -7.67 21.89 1.24
CA THR A 120 -8.06 20.49 1.04
C THR A 120 -7.36 19.57 2.02
N LEU A 121 -6.09 19.83 2.34
CA LEU A 121 -5.31 19.04 3.29
C LEU A 121 -5.43 19.52 4.75
N GLY A 122 -6.34 20.48 5.04
CA GLY A 122 -6.57 20.98 6.39
C GLY A 122 -5.33 21.67 6.99
N LEU A 123 -4.59 22.43 6.17
CA LEU A 123 -3.38 23.16 6.55
C LEU A 123 -3.55 24.67 6.56
N THR A 124 -4.77 25.19 6.36
CA THR A 124 -5.06 26.64 6.27
C THR A 124 -4.54 27.40 7.50
N ASP A 125 -4.76 26.89 8.70
CA ASP A 125 -4.28 27.53 9.94
C ASP A 125 -2.76 27.39 10.13
N ALA A 126 -2.13 26.46 9.42
CA ALA A 126 -0.71 26.17 9.51
C ALA A 126 0.15 26.90 8.45
N VAL A 127 -0.45 27.64 7.51
CA VAL A 127 0.23 28.31 6.38
C VAL A 127 1.44 29.13 6.83
N ARG A 128 1.31 29.88 7.92
CA ARG A 128 2.36 30.75 8.49
C ARG A 128 3.25 30.04 9.53
N THR A 129 2.98 28.79 9.83
CA THR A 129 3.73 28.03 10.83
C THR A 129 5.03 27.50 10.23
N PRO A 130 6.20 27.71 10.88
CA PRO A 130 7.45 27.08 10.46
C PRO A 130 7.32 25.54 10.46
N VAL A 131 7.86 24.89 9.42
CA VAL A 131 7.75 23.43 9.24
C VAL A 131 8.19 22.64 10.48
N ARG A 132 9.26 23.07 11.16
CA ARG A 132 9.74 22.45 12.42
C ARG A 132 8.74 22.51 13.59
N ARG A 133 7.68 23.31 13.48
CA ARG A 133 6.62 23.43 14.51
C ARG A 133 5.32 22.72 14.11
N LEU A 134 5.26 22.17 12.92
CA LEU A 134 4.13 21.36 12.49
C LEU A 134 4.11 20.03 13.25
N SER A 135 2.91 19.49 13.47
CA SER A 135 2.78 18.10 13.91
C SER A 135 3.25 17.13 12.82
N GLY A 136 3.58 15.90 13.20
CA GLY A 136 3.99 14.87 12.21
C GLY A 136 2.98 14.71 11.08
N GLY A 137 1.69 14.62 11.41
CA GLY A 137 0.62 14.53 10.40
C GLY A 137 0.47 15.79 9.53
N GLN A 138 0.80 16.99 10.06
CA GLN A 138 0.84 18.22 9.25
C GLN A 138 2.03 18.22 8.29
N VAL A 139 3.21 17.74 8.73
CA VAL A 139 4.40 17.60 7.86
C VAL A 139 4.11 16.62 6.74
N GLN A 140 3.49 15.50 7.01
CA GLN A 140 3.12 14.50 6.00
C GLN A 140 2.12 15.08 4.97
N ARG A 141 1.06 15.78 5.44
CA ARG A 141 0.09 16.41 4.55
C ARG A 141 0.72 17.53 3.70
N LEU A 142 1.66 18.30 4.26
CA LEU A 142 2.44 19.27 3.49
C LEU A 142 3.33 18.58 2.44
N GLY A 143 3.97 17.45 2.79
CA GLY A 143 4.75 16.63 1.87
C GLY A 143 3.93 16.16 0.67
N LEU A 144 2.70 15.70 0.93
CA LEU A 144 1.77 15.31 -0.14
C LEU A 144 1.36 16.52 -1.00
N ALA A 145 1.09 17.69 -0.39
CA ALA A 145 0.80 18.90 -1.13
C ALA A 145 1.96 19.28 -2.09
N MET A 146 3.19 19.24 -1.57
CA MET A 146 4.40 19.52 -2.38
C MET A 146 4.59 18.49 -3.51
N ALA A 147 4.27 17.22 -3.29
CA ALA A 147 4.35 16.19 -4.32
C ALA A 147 3.31 16.37 -5.43
N LEU A 148 2.12 16.89 -5.09
CA LEU A 148 1.00 17.05 -6.02
C LEU A 148 1.00 18.39 -6.77
N VAL A 149 1.59 19.47 -6.19
CA VAL A 149 1.44 20.84 -6.69
C VAL A 149 1.88 21.00 -8.14
N GLY A 150 2.86 20.23 -8.60
CA GLY A 150 3.39 20.28 -9.97
C GLY A 150 2.57 19.50 -11.01
N ARG A 151 1.38 18.98 -10.68
CA ARG A 151 0.57 18.13 -11.57
C ARG A 151 1.36 16.95 -12.16
N PRO A 152 1.91 16.08 -11.33
CA PRO A 152 2.77 15.01 -11.80
C PRO A 152 2.01 13.97 -12.64
N GLU A 153 2.71 13.33 -13.59
CA GLU A 153 2.21 12.12 -14.26
C GLU A 153 2.46 10.86 -13.42
N VAL A 154 3.51 10.89 -12.59
CA VAL A 154 3.87 9.82 -11.66
C VAL A 154 4.03 10.40 -10.26
N LEU A 155 3.39 9.80 -9.28
CA LEU A 155 3.44 10.17 -7.87
C LEU A 155 4.09 9.04 -7.07
N VAL A 156 5.18 9.34 -6.38
CA VAL A 156 5.92 8.39 -5.52
C VAL A 156 5.79 8.83 -4.08
N LEU A 157 5.23 7.97 -3.23
CA LEU A 157 4.87 8.27 -1.85
C LEU A 157 5.53 7.26 -0.89
N ASP A 158 6.45 7.72 -0.05
CA ASP A 158 7.05 6.87 0.97
C ASP A 158 6.30 7.02 2.31
N GLU A 159 5.49 6.02 2.67
CA GLU A 159 4.65 5.95 3.87
C GLU A 159 3.76 7.20 4.08
N PRO A 160 2.86 7.55 3.13
CA PRO A 160 2.18 8.85 3.11
C PRO A 160 1.28 9.11 4.33
N THR A 161 0.80 8.08 5.01
CA THR A 161 -0.13 8.20 6.14
C THR A 161 0.48 7.79 7.48
N ALA A 162 1.80 7.57 7.54
CA ALA A 162 2.47 7.17 8.76
C ALA A 162 2.25 8.17 9.91
N GLY A 163 1.85 7.66 11.08
CA GLY A 163 1.63 8.48 12.27
C GLY A 163 0.42 9.42 12.22
N MET A 164 -0.46 9.28 11.22
CA MET A 164 -1.71 10.05 11.15
C MET A 164 -2.84 9.40 11.95
N ASP A 165 -3.72 10.26 12.48
CA ASP A 165 -5.01 9.82 13.00
C ASP A 165 -5.93 9.32 11.87
N PRO A 166 -6.99 8.53 12.18
CA PRO A 166 -7.86 7.96 11.17
C PRO A 166 -8.56 8.98 10.26
N GLN A 167 -8.86 10.19 10.76
CA GLN A 167 -9.53 11.23 9.97
C GLN A 167 -8.56 11.85 8.96
N ALA A 168 -7.35 12.20 9.40
CA ALA A 168 -6.29 12.73 8.51
C ALA A 168 -5.90 11.70 7.44
N ARG A 169 -5.85 10.40 7.80
CA ARG A 169 -5.55 9.32 6.86
C ARG A 169 -6.59 9.22 5.74
N ARG A 170 -7.89 9.28 6.07
CA ARG A 170 -8.96 9.26 5.06
C ARG A 170 -8.84 10.40 4.07
N LEU A 171 -8.55 11.60 4.54
CA LEU A 171 -8.36 12.78 3.69
C LEU A 171 -7.21 12.58 2.69
N VAL A 172 -6.09 12.00 3.13
CA VAL A 172 -4.94 11.66 2.27
C VAL A 172 -5.35 10.61 1.24
N TRP A 173 -6.06 9.55 1.66
CA TRP A 173 -6.54 8.51 0.75
C TRP A 173 -7.50 9.04 -0.32
N ASP A 174 -8.40 9.94 0.05
CA ASP A 174 -9.35 10.54 -0.90
C ASP A 174 -8.61 11.40 -1.93
N LEU A 175 -7.56 12.12 -1.52
CA LEU A 175 -6.76 12.91 -2.45
C LEU A 175 -5.90 12.04 -3.37
N ILE A 176 -5.32 10.94 -2.86
CA ILE A 176 -4.60 9.97 -3.70
C ILE A 176 -5.54 9.31 -4.71
N ARG A 177 -6.78 8.96 -4.32
CA ARG A 177 -7.79 8.44 -5.25
C ARG A 177 -8.18 9.45 -6.31
N ALA A 178 -8.36 10.71 -5.91
CA ALA A 178 -8.66 11.79 -6.87
C ALA A 178 -7.53 11.95 -7.89
N ALA A 179 -6.27 12.01 -7.45
CA ALA A 179 -5.13 12.09 -8.36
C ALA A 179 -5.07 10.89 -9.32
N LYS A 180 -5.32 9.67 -8.83
CA LYS A 180 -5.42 8.47 -9.66
C LYS A 180 -6.57 8.56 -10.66
N ALA A 181 -7.74 9.03 -10.26
CA ALA A 181 -8.90 9.21 -11.15
C ALA A 181 -8.60 10.22 -12.27
N ASP A 182 -7.73 11.22 -12.01
CA ASP A 182 -7.23 12.17 -12.99
C ASP A 182 -6.10 11.57 -13.88
N GLY A 183 -5.81 10.28 -13.76
CA GLY A 183 -4.86 9.54 -14.59
C GLY A 183 -3.41 9.56 -14.09
N VAL A 184 -3.15 10.06 -12.89
CA VAL A 184 -1.83 9.99 -12.26
C VAL A 184 -1.50 8.53 -11.91
N THR A 185 -0.30 8.09 -12.27
CA THR A 185 0.23 6.78 -11.87
C THR A 185 0.84 6.91 -10.47
N VAL A 186 0.47 6.05 -9.54
CA VAL A 186 0.89 6.15 -8.14
C VAL A 186 1.69 4.94 -7.70
N LEU A 187 2.83 5.17 -7.07
CA LEU A 187 3.56 4.16 -6.30
C LEU A 187 3.61 4.62 -4.84
N LEU A 188 3.16 3.77 -3.93
CA LEU A 188 3.29 4.06 -2.51
C LEU A 188 3.93 2.90 -1.77
N THR A 189 4.72 3.21 -0.74
CA THR A 189 5.09 2.23 0.28
C THR A 189 4.16 2.39 1.47
N THR A 190 3.80 1.28 2.06
CA THR A 190 3.06 1.28 3.32
C THR A 190 3.34 0.02 4.11
N HIS A 191 3.15 0.11 5.41
CA HIS A 191 3.05 -1.04 6.31
C HIS A 191 1.60 -1.28 6.75
N LEU A 192 0.66 -0.46 6.28
CA LEU A 192 -0.77 -0.56 6.58
C LEU A 192 -1.45 -1.38 5.47
N LEU A 193 -1.90 -2.56 5.81
CA LEU A 193 -2.53 -3.48 4.85
C LEU A 193 -3.90 -2.96 4.38
N ASP A 194 -4.67 -2.32 5.28
CA ASP A 194 -5.93 -1.66 4.97
C ASP A 194 -5.76 -0.53 3.93
N GLU A 195 -4.63 0.19 3.96
CA GLU A 195 -4.30 1.18 2.94
C GLU A 195 -4.07 0.54 1.57
N ALA A 196 -3.31 -0.56 1.52
CA ALA A 196 -3.07 -1.29 0.29
C ALA A 196 -4.36 -1.92 -0.27
N GLU A 197 -5.18 -2.57 0.56
CA GLU A 197 -6.47 -3.15 0.15
C GLU A 197 -7.43 -2.09 -0.40
N LEU A 198 -7.41 -0.89 0.20
CA LEU A 198 -8.35 0.17 -0.14
C LEU A 198 -7.97 0.96 -1.39
N LEU A 199 -6.67 1.16 -1.65
CA LEU A 199 -6.16 2.06 -2.67
C LEU A 199 -5.57 1.34 -3.89
N ALA A 200 -4.90 0.20 -3.68
CA ALA A 200 -4.06 -0.39 -4.69
C ALA A 200 -4.84 -1.17 -5.76
N ASP A 201 -4.46 -1.00 -7.01
CA ASP A 201 -4.84 -1.90 -8.11
C ASP A 201 -3.97 -3.15 -8.07
N ARG A 202 -2.69 -2.99 -7.70
CA ARG A 202 -1.75 -4.07 -7.50
C ARG A 202 -0.94 -3.86 -6.23
N VAL A 203 -0.57 -4.97 -5.64
CA VAL A 203 0.29 -5.06 -4.46
C VAL A 203 1.54 -5.83 -4.83
N LEU A 204 2.69 -5.32 -4.41
CA LEU A 204 3.98 -5.98 -4.48
C LEU A 204 4.47 -6.18 -3.04
N ILE A 205 4.53 -7.43 -2.58
CA ILE A 205 5.11 -7.76 -1.27
C ILE A 205 6.59 -8.03 -1.46
N VAL A 206 7.42 -7.27 -0.73
CA VAL A 206 8.87 -7.38 -0.78
C VAL A 206 9.39 -7.85 0.57
N ASP A 207 10.23 -8.88 0.57
CA ASP A 207 10.99 -9.31 1.74
C ASP A 207 12.45 -9.58 1.35
N HIS A 208 13.39 -9.17 2.21
CA HIS A 208 14.84 -9.30 1.97
C HIS A 208 15.29 -8.84 0.56
N GLY A 209 14.71 -7.74 0.06
CA GLY A 209 15.05 -7.15 -1.24
C GLY A 209 14.45 -7.88 -2.45
N ARG A 210 13.63 -8.90 -2.27
CA ARG A 210 13.03 -9.72 -3.33
C ARG A 210 11.50 -9.61 -3.34
N ALA A 211 10.90 -9.73 -4.51
CA ALA A 211 9.46 -9.88 -4.61
C ALA A 211 9.05 -11.27 -4.11
N VAL A 212 8.17 -11.32 -3.11
CA VAL A 212 7.60 -12.59 -2.60
C VAL A 212 6.16 -12.80 -3.09
N ALA A 213 5.44 -11.73 -3.43
CA ALA A 213 4.15 -11.80 -4.11
C ALA A 213 3.90 -10.55 -4.95
N TYR A 214 3.19 -10.68 -6.07
CA TYR A 214 2.80 -9.57 -6.95
C TYR A 214 1.49 -9.89 -7.67
N GLY A 215 0.46 -9.07 -7.46
CA GLY A 215 -0.86 -9.28 -8.05
C GLY A 215 -1.86 -8.20 -7.64
N THR A 216 -3.10 -8.30 -8.09
CA THR A 216 -4.19 -7.50 -7.51
C THR A 216 -4.48 -7.99 -6.09
N PRO A 217 -5.04 -7.16 -5.18
CA PRO A 217 -5.45 -7.63 -3.86
C PRO A 217 -6.33 -8.89 -3.94
N GLY A 218 -7.28 -8.92 -4.88
CA GLY A 218 -8.15 -10.09 -5.08
C GLY A 218 -7.41 -11.34 -5.55
N GLU A 219 -6.45 -11.22 -6.49
CA GLU A 219 -5.62 -12.37 -6.92
C GLU A 219 -4.77 -12.92 -5.78
N LEU A 220 -4.19 -12.02 -4.96
CA LEU A 220 -3.33 -12.41 -3.85
C LEU A 220 -4.10 -13.05 -2.70
N THR A 221 -5.33 -12.61 -2.48
CA THR A 221 -6.20 -13.15 -1.42
C THR A 221 -7.06 -14.32 -1.87
N ALA A 222 -7.10 -14.63 -3.15
CA ALA A 222 -7.81 -15.77 -3.74
C ALA A 222 -7.15 -17.14 -3.43
N GLY A 223 -6.65 -17.34 -2.21
CA GLY A 223 -5.90 -18.53 -1.78
C GLY A 223 -6.46 -19.86 -2.28
N GLU A 224 -5.67 -20.93 -2.22
CA GLU A 224 -6.09 -22.28 -2.62
C GLU A 224 -7.29 -22.77 -1.78
N GLY A 225 -8.49 -22.74 -2.37
CA GLY A 225 -9.75 -23.17 -1.78
C GLY A 225 -10.55 -22.03 -1.13
N GLU A 226 -11.85 -22.11 -1.31
CA GLU A 226 -12.80 -21.25 -0.63
C GLU A 226 -12.74 -21.52 0.88
N LYS A 227 -12.66 -20.46 1.68
CA LYS A 227 -12.58 -20.53 3.14
C LYS A 227 -13.78 -19.84 3.76
N LEU A 228 -14.37 -20.44 4.78
CA LEU A 228 -15.37 -19.81 5.64
C LEU A 228 -14.80 -19.67 7.04
N ARG A 229 -14.79 -18.45 7.54
CA ARG A 229 -14.33 -18.12 8.89
C ARG A 229 -15.49 -17.63 9.72
N PHE A 230 -15.45 -17.94 11.01
CA PHE A 230 -16.34 -17.34 11.99
C PHE A 230 -15.67 -17.33 13.38
N ARG A 231 -16.14 -16.44 14.24
CA ARG A 231 -15.74 -16.39 15.64
C ARG A 231 -16.89 -16.81 16.52
N ALA A 232 -16.57 -17.59 17.56
CA ALA A 232 -17.53 -18.06 18.56
C ALA A 232 -16.82 -18.31 19.90
N ALA A 233 -17.51 -18.87 20.89
CA ALA A 233 -16.89 -19.31 22.13
C ALA A 233 -15.75 -20.28 21.84
N PRO A 234 -14.58 -20.18 22.52
CA PRO A 234 -13.45 -21.09 22.30
C PRO A 234 -13.77 -22.52 22.72
N GLY A 235 -13.14 -23.49 22.03
CA GLY A 235 -13.22 -24.92 22.40
C GLY A 235 -14.56 -25.57 22.09
N LEU A 236 -15.26 -25.16 21.02
CA LEU A 236 -16.47 -25.83 20.58
C LEU A 236 -16.16 -27.28 20.12
N ASP A 237 -17.02 -28.24 20.46
CA ASP A 237 -16.95 -29.56 19.87
C ASP A 237 -17.32 -29.49 18.39
N LEU A 238 -16.32 -29.61 17.52
CA LEU A 238 -16.46 -29.54 16.06
C LEU A 238 -16.89 -30.88 15.43
N GLY A 239 -17.01 -31.95 16.20
CA GLY A 239 -17.42 -33.26 15.71
C GLY A 239 -18.75 -33.23 14.94
N PRO A 240 -19.82 -32.67 15.52
CA PRO A 240 -21.11 -32.55 14.82
C PRO A 240 -21.06 -31.68 13.57
N LEU A 241 -20.22 -30.65 13.55
CA LEU A 241 -20.05 -29.81 12.36
C LEU A 241 -19.33 -30.56 11.23
N ARG A 242 -18.27 -31.31 11.56
CA ARG A 242 -17.55 -32.15 10.60
C ARG A 242 -18.45 -33.22 9.99
N GLN A 243 -19.36 -33.79 10.76
CA GLN A 243 -20.33 -34.78 10.25
C GLN A 243 -21.42 -34.16 9.36
N ALA A 244 -21.74 -32.89 9.56
CA ALA A 244 -22.76 -32.18 8.78
C ALA A 244 -22.22 -31.61 7.45
N LEU A 245 -20.91 -31.57 7.27
CA LEU A 245 -20.22 -31.10 6.05
C LEU A 245 -19.72 -32.30 5.23
N PRO A 246 -19.56 -32.18 3.91
CA PRO A 246 -18.93 -33.22 3.08
C PRO A 246 -17.50 -33.54 3.54
N GLU A 247 -17.03 -34.78 3.30
CA GLU A 247 -15.68 -35.24 3.71
C GLU A 247 -14.53 -34.42 3.12
N SER A 248 -14.77 -33.72 2.01
CA SER A 248 -13.80 -32.80 1.39
C SER A 248 -13.56 -31.51 2.18
N PHE A 249 -14.35 -31.25 3.24
CA PHE A 249 -14.19 -30.07 4.06
C PHE A 249 -13.28 -30.34 5.27
N THR A 250 -12.41 -29.38 5.57
CA THR A 250 -11.63 -29.39 6.81
C THR A 250 -12.16 -28.32 7.77
N VAL A 251 -12.35 -28.67 9.03
CA VAL A 251 -12.80 -27.76 10.08
C VAL A 251 -11.77 -27.70 11.20
N THR A 252 -11.22 -26.52 11.48
CA THR A 252 -10.17 -26.28 12.48
C THR A 252 -10.48 -25.07 13.36
N GLU A 253 -9.82 -24.99 14.51
CA GLU A 253 -9.76 -23.81 15.38
C GLU A 253 -8.30 -23.32 15.43
N PRO A 254 -7.84 -22.50 14.45
CA PRO A 254 -6.45 -22.06 14.36
C PRO A 254 -6.03 -21.15 15.52
N ALA A 255 -6.98 -20.44 16.12
CA ALA A 255 -6.78 -19.64 17.32
C ALA A 255 -8.02 -19.73 18.21
N SER A 256 -7.85 -19.56 19.51
CA SER A 256 -8.93 -19.68 20.50
C SER A 256 -10.16 -18.85 20.12
N GLY A 257 -11.29 -19.50 19.88
CA GLY A 257 -12.56 -18.91 19.45
C GLY A 257 -12.61 -18.47 17.97
N SER A 258 -11.59 -18.76 17.17
CA SER A 258 -11.56 -18.49 15.73
C SER A 258 -11.62 -19.80 14.96
N TYR A 259 -12.63 -19.98 14.13
CA TYR A 259 -12.90 -21.22 13.40
C TYR A 259 -12.72 -21.02 11.90
N LEU A 260 -12.09 -21.99 11.26
CA LEU A 260 -11.81 -22.02 9.82
C LEU A 260 -12.37 -23.31 9.21
N ILE A 261 -13.14 -23.14 8.15
CA ILE A 261 -13.63 -24.22 7.31
C ILE A 261 -13.02 -24.02 5.92
N THR A 262 -12.36 -25.03 5.39
CA THR A 262 -11.81 -25.04 4.03
C THR A 262 -12.53 -26.09 3.20
N GLY A 263 -12.83 -25.76 1.92
CA GLY A 263 -13.57 -26.62 1.00
C GLY A 263 -14.32 -25.78 0.00
N GLN A 264 -15.20 -26.37 -0.77
CA GLN A 264 -16.04 -25.65 -1.72
C GLN A 264 -17.18 -24.93 -0.98
N ILE A 265 -16.94 -23.68 -0.57
CA ILE A 265 -17.87 -22.90 0.25
C ILE A 265 -19.09 -22.49 -0.61
N SER A 266 -20.28 -22.66 -0.05
CA SER A 266 -21.55 -22.32 -0.68
C SER A 266 -22.49 -21.68 0.35
N PRO A 267 -23.59 -21.08 -0.07
CA PRO A 267 -24.63 -20.62 0.86
C PRO A 267 -25.14 -21.74 1.79
N ALA A 268 -25.17 -22.99 1.32
CA ALA A 268 -25.53 -24.15 2.14
C ALA A 268 -24.49 -24.42 3.25
N THR A 269 -23.20 -24.22 2.96
CA THR A 269 -22.14 -24.34 3.97
C THR A 269 -22.33 -23.30 5.09
N ALA A 270 -22.61 -22.05 4.73
CA ALA A 270 -22.90 -20.99 5.71
C ALA A 270 -24.15 -21.29 6.55
N ALA A 271 -25.20 -21.81 5.93
CA ALA A 271 -26.42 -22.25 6.62
C ALA A 271 -26.14 -23.40 7.59
N THR A 272 -25.29 -24.37 7.22
CA THR A 272 -24.89 -25.49 8.09
C THR A 272 -24.13 -24.96 9.32
N VAL A 273 -23.19 -24.04 9.15
CA VAL A 273 -22.43 -23.42 10.25
C VAL A 273 -23.34 -22.65 11.20
N THR A 274 -24.22 -21.80 10.66
CA THR A 274 -25.14 -21.03 11.50
C THR A 274 -26.12 -21.93 12.26
N SER A 275 -26.60 -23.00 11.63
CA SER A 275 -27.46 -24.00 12.26
C SER A 275 -26.72 -24.78 13.35
N PHE A 276 -25.46 -25.12 13.16
CA PHE A 276 -24.59 -25.74 14.18
C PHE A 276 -24.43 -24.80 15.38
N CYS A 277 -24.09 -23.54 15.16
CA CYS A 277 -23.97 -22.55 16.24
C CYS A 277 -25.29 -22.35 17.00
N ALA A 278 -26.41 -22.29 16.28
CA ALA A 278 -27.73 -22.17 16.89
C ALA A 278 -28.07 -23.34 17.80
N ARG A 279 -27.74 -24.60 17.43
CA ARG A 279 -27.93 -25.77 18.26
C ARG A 279 -27.13 -25.76 19.56
N LEU A 280 -25.96 -25.09 19.53
CA LEU A 280 -25.11 -24.92 20.72
C LEU A 280 -25.50 -23.67 21.55
N GLY A 281 -26.48 -22.88 21.09
CA GLY A 281 -26.87 -21.62 21.73
C GLY A 281 -25.77 -20.55 21.62
N VAL A 282 -24.89 -20.66 20.65
CA VAL A 282 -23.75 -19.74 20.43
C VAL A 282 -24.05 -18.86 19.23
N MET A 283 -23.86 -17.55 19.37
CA MET A 283 -23.99 -16.62 18.25
C MET A 283 -22.64 -16.51 17.52
N PRO A 284 -22.55 -16.93 16.24
CA PRO A 284 -21.34 -16.70 15.46
C PRO A 284 -21.23 -15.21 15.12
N SER A 285 -20.01 -14.68 15.13
CA SER A 285 -19.69 -13.33 14.70
C SER A 285 -18.61 -13.36 13.62
N GLY A 286 -18.58 -12.32 12.77
CA GLY A 286 -17.57 -12.25 11.70
C GLY A 286 -17.62 -13.45 10.76
N LEU A 287 -18.84 -13.89 10.36
CA LEU A 287 -18.99 -14.93 9.34
C LEU A 287 -18.52 -14.34 8.01
N ASP A 288 -17.39 -14.82 7.55
CA ASP A 288 -16.74 -14.38 6.32
C ASP A 288 -16.48 -15.59 5.41
N THR A 289 -16.86 -15.44 4.15
CA THR A 289 -16.66 -16.46 3.10
C THR A 289 -15.57 -16.07 2.12
N GLY A 290 -14.76 -15.06 2.47
CA GLY A 290 -13.65 -14.56 1.67
C GLY A 290 -12.45 -15.51 1.64
N GLY A 291 -11.55 -15.23 0.70
CA GLY A 291 -10.21 -15.84 0.67
C GLY A 291 -9.38 -15.46 1.90
N GLN A 292 -8.11 -15.75 1.86
CA GLN A 292 -7.15 -15.28 2.87
C GLN A 292 -7.11 -13.73 2.87
N SER A 293 -7.09 -13.08 4.05
CA SER A 293 -6.88 -11.62 4.06
C SER A 293 -5.47 -11.29 3.59
N LEU A 294 -5.27 -10.06 3.10
CA LEU A 294 -3.92 -9.61 2.74
C LEU A 294 -2.98 -9.67 3.96
N GLU A 295 -3.52 -9.49 5.17
CA GLU A 295 -2.78 -9.61 6.43
C GLU A 295 -2.29 -11.05 6.68
N GLU A 296 -3.16 -12.04 6.48
CA GLU A 296 -2.78 -13.45 6.65
C GLU A 296 -1.75 -13.88 5.62
N LEU A 297 -1.93 -13.48 4.34
CA LEU A 297 -0.96 -13.72 3.30
C LEU A 297 0.40 -13.07 3.64
N TYR A 298 0.37 -11.81 4.08
CA TYR A 298 1.58 -11.09 4.47
C TYR A 298 2.33 -11.79 5.61
N LEU A 299 1.60 -12.24 6.65
CA LEU A 299 2.16 -12.99 7.77
C LEU A 299 2.77 -14.32 7.34
N GLU A 300 2.08 -15.03 6.45
CA GLU A 300 2.56 -16.32 5.91
C GLU A 300 3.87 -16.13 5.13
N LEU A 301 3.93 -15.13 4.25
CA LEU A 301 5.08 -14.89 3.37
C LEU A 301 6.29 -14.28 4.09
N THR A 302 6.05 -13.44 5.11
CA THR A 302 7.15 -12.71 5.79
C THR A 302 7.48 -13.28 7.18
N GLY A 303 6.61 -14.13 7.75
CA GLY A 303 6.76 -14.68 9.10
C GLY A 303 6.73 -13.61 10.21
N ARG A 304 6.24 -12.38 9.92
CA ARG A 304 6.29 -11.23 10.84
C ARG A 304 4.94 -10.55 10.92
N GLN A 305 4.51 -10.23 12.15
CA GLN A 305 3.32 -9.40 12.36
C GLN A 305 3.58 -7.95 11.88
N VAL A 306 2.59 -7.39 11.20
CA VAL A 306 2.52 -5.95 10.92
C VAL A 306 2.30 -5.26 12.26
N ARG A 307 3.17 -4.34 12.63
CA ARG A 307 3.07 -3.57 13.87
C ARG A 307 2.30 -2.28 13.67
#